data_6d341749b4b3fc175725ac9577019f3f
#
_entry.id   6d341749b4b3fc175725ac9577019f3f
#
_cell.length_a   1.000
_cell.length_b   1.000
_cell.length_c   1.000
_cell.angle_alpha   90.00
_cell.angle_beta   90.00
_cell.angle_gamma   90.00
#
_symmetry.space_group_name_H-M   'P 1'
#
loop_
_entity.id
_entity.type
_entity.pdbx_description
1 polymer ?
#
loop_
_entity_poly.entity_id
_entity_poly.type
_entity_poly.pdbx_seq_one_letter_code
_entity_poly.pdbx_strand_id
1 'polypeptide(L)'
;MSNVWPHSYKCAACFTFDLDAEYVFKGNYPEVEEMPRVISQGDYVWRAGIIPRILELLDDHEIKATFFIVAMNAVNPPDVIAEIASRGHDIATHGWEHEKISHLYKVEETERLLKCVEALEEASGVRPVGNRTAGGELSPNTLDILAENGFIYDSSLRGSDLPYKLENGLIEIPSYYEMDDFHLFADYPFGNYKARMLSPETGYEIWTTAFDGYYKYGLCWTTMFHPQIIGKPGNIMLLERTINYIKKYPDVWFANARQIAEFWQSK
;
A
#
# COMPACT_ATOMS: atom_id res chain seq x y z
N MET A 1 21.60 15.40 13.18
CA MET A 1 21.61 14.11 12.51
C MET A 1 22.04 14.34 11.07
N SER A 2 22.90 13.48 10.51
CA SER A 2 23.25 13.59 9.08
C SER A 2 21.98 13.38 8.27
N ASN A 3 21.80 14.20 7.22
CA ASN A 3 20.69 14.04 6.30
C ASN A 3 20.82 12.69 5.59
N VAL A 4 19.80 11.83 5.75
CA VAL A 4 19.82 10.46 5.17
C VAL A 4 19.13 10.37 3.82
N TRP A 5 18.45 11.45 3.36
CA TRP A 5 17.66 11.50 2.13
C TRP A 5 18.43 12.12 0.96
N PRO A 6 18.04 11.85 -0.31
CA PRO A 6 18.71 12.44 -1.47
C PRO A 6 18.49 13.96 -1.53
N HIS A 7 19.32 14.66 -2.29
CA HIS A 7 19.15 16.09 -2.61
C HIS A 7 18.87 17.02 -1.42
N SER A 8 19.36 16.65 -0.22
CA SER A 8 19.14 17.42 1.02
C SER A 8 17.70 17.43 1.53
N TYR A 9 16.83 16.57 1.04
CA TYR A 9 15.51 16.39 1.64
C TYR A 9 15.61 16.01 3.11
N LYS A 10 14.71 16.54 3.91
CA LYS A 10 14.69 16.33 5.35
C LYS A 10 13.95 15.06 5.76
N CYS A 11 12.88 14.74 5.07
CA CYS A 11 12.08 13.54 5.32
C CYS A 11 11.50 13.02 4.01
N ALA A 12 11.03 11.75 3.98
CA ALA A 12 10.26 11.22 2.87
C ALA A 12 8.78 11.07 3.25
N ALA A 13 7.91 11.32 2.27
CA ALA A 13 6.48 11.03 2.32
C ALA A 13 6.14 10.03 1.23
N CYS A 14 5.79 8.81 1.63
CA CYS A 14 5.47 7.69 0.76
C CYS A 14 3.97 7.38 0.84
N PHE A 15 3.24 7.75 -0.21
CA PHE A 15 1.83 7.41 -0.31
C PHE A 15 1.68 6.00 -0.89
N THR A 16 1.01 5.11 -0.16
CA THR A 16 0.76 3.75 -0.61
C THR A 16 -0.70 3.38 -0.50
N PHE A 17 -1.15 2.54 -1.43
CA PHE A 17 -2.53 2.07 -1.52
C PHE A 17 -2.56 0.55 -1.63
N ASP A 18 -3.26 -0.10 -0.72
CA ASP A 18 -3.51 -1.54 -0.75
C ASP A 18 -4.83 -1.76 -1.52
N LEU A 19 -4.71 -2.23 -2.76
CA LEU A 19 -5.82 -2.39 -3.69
C LEU A 19 -6.46 -3.77 -3.51
N ASP A 20 -7.26 -3.89 -2.44
CA ASP A 20 -7.89 -5.15 -2.06
C ASP A 20 -9.23 -5.38 -2.74
N ALA A 21 -10.00 -4.30 -2.98
CA ALA A 21 -11.38 -4.37 -3.41
C ALA A 21 -12.22 -5.29 -2.48
N GLU A 22 -12.88 -6.32 -3.02
CA GLU A 22 -13.63 -7.31 -2.24
C GLU A 22 -12.76 -8.38 -1.60
N TYR A 23 -11.50 -8.53 -2.02
CA TYR A 23 -10.64 -9.64 -1.58
C TYR A 23 -10.22 -9.52 -0.12
N VAL A 24 -10.22 -8.33 0.49
CA VAL A 24 -10.04 -8.18 1.93
C VAL A 24 -11.07 -9.00 2.73
N PHE A 25 -12.28 -9.18 2.20
CA PHE A 25 -13.30 -10.03 2.83
C PHE A 25 -13.16 -11.49 2.40
N LYS A 26 -13.06 -11.75 1.10
CA LYS A 26 -12.96 -13.12 0.56
C LYS A 26 -11.77 -13.89 1.12
N GLY A 27 -10.60 -13.28 1.17
CA GLY A 27 -9.38 -13.89 1.70
C GLY A 27 -9.42 -14.19 3.20
N ASN A 28 -10.12 -13.34 3.97
CA ASN A 28 -10.25 -13.52 5.42
C ASN A 28 -11.47 -14.36 5.85
N TYR A 29 -12.52 -14.39 5.03
CA TYR A 29 -13.81 -15.03 5.31
C TYR A 29 -14.35 -15.72 4.05
N PRO A 30 -13.84 -16.90 3.68
CA PRO A 30 -14.27 -17.62 2.47
C PRO A 30 -15.79 -17.85 2.40
N GLU A 31 -16.46 -17.95 3.55
CA GLU A 31 -17.92 -18.14 3.64
C GLU A 31 -18.74 -16.95 3.12
N VAL A 32 -18.11 -15.79 2.89
CA VAL A 32 -18.81 -14.59 2.40
C VAL A 32 -18.54 -14.30 0.93
N GLU A 33 -17.81 -15.16 0.23
CA GLU A 33 -17.36 -14.94 -1.14
C GLU A 33 -18.51 -14.59 -2.12
N GLU A 34 -19.64 -15.28 -1.98
CA GLU A 34 -20.83 -15.09 -2.84
C GLU A 34 -21.82 -14.04 -2.29
N MET A 35 -21.52 -13.37 -1.18
CA MET A 35 -22.44 -12.39 -0.61
C MET A 35 -22.53 -11.13 -1.51
N PRO A 36 -23.76 -10.72 -1.93
CA PRO A 36 -23.92 -9.54 -2.80
C PRO A 36 -23.28 -8.27 -2.24
N ARG A 37 -23.23 -8.11 -0.92
CA ARG A 37 -22.59 -6.97 -0.27
C ARG A 37 -21.07 -6.96 -0.51
N VAL A 38 -20.41 -8.10 -0.48
CA VAL A 38 -18.97 -8.25 -0.72
C VAL A 38 -18.66 -7.97 -2.18
N ILE A 39 -19.41 -8.60 -3.10
CA ILE A 39 -19.27 -8.38 -4.55
C ILE A 39 -19.48 -6.90 -4.91
N SER A 40 -20.48 -6.25 -4.31
CA SER A 40 -20.77 -4.84 -4.57
C SER A 40 -19.66 -3.89 -4.11
N GLN A 41 -18.78 -4.32 -3.20
CA GLN A 41 -17.62 -3.51 -2.82
C GLN A 41 -16.56 -3.49 -3.91
N GLY A 42 -16.32 -4.61 -4.60
CA GLY A 42 -15.49 -4.64 -5.80
C GLY A 42 -16.07 -3.73 -6.89
N ASP A 43 -17.35 -3.90 -7.22
CA ASP A 43 -18.04 -3.02 -8.16
C ASP A 43 -17.90 -1.52 -7.79
N TYR A 44 -17.95 -1.19 -6.51
CA TYR A 44 -17.79 0.19 -6.05
C TYR A 44 -16.39 0.73 -6.35
N VAL A 45 -15.36 -0.06 -6.13
CA VAL A 45 -13.97 0.35 -6.42
C VAL A 45 -13.77 0.57 -7.91
N TRP A 46 -14.25 -0.36 -8.74
CA TRP A 46 -13.98 -0.36 -10.18
C TRP A 46 -14.90 0.56 -10.98
N ARG A 47 -16.20 0.60 -10.66
CA ARG A 47 -17.24 1.24 -11.48
C ARG A 47 -17.68 2.61 -10.97
N ALA A 48 -17.53 2.89 -9.68
CA ALA A 48 -17.98 4.15 -9.09
C ALA A 48 -16.96 5.31 -9.18
N GLY A 49 -15.89 5.14 -9.95
CA GLY A 49 -14.88 6.17 -10.16
C GLY A 49 -13.95 6.40 -8.98
N ILE A 50 -13.78 5.40 -8.12
CA ILE A 50 -12.88 5.49 -6.95
C ILE A 50 -11.43 5.63 -7.39
N ILE A 51 -10.95 4.72 -8.24
CA ILE A 51 -9.56 4.74 -8.71
C ILE A 51 -9.27 5.98 -9.54
N PRO A 52 -10.08 6.34 -10.57
CA PRO A 52 -9.88 7.60 -11.28
C PRO A 52 -9.78 8.82 -10.36
N ARG A 53 -10.66 8.93 -9.35
CA ARG A 53 -10.63 10.04 -8.38
C ARG A 53 -9.34 10.12 -7.59
N ILE A 54 -8.79 8.96 -7.16
CA ILE A 54 -7.50 8.91 -6.47
C ILE A 54 -6.38 9.31 -7.42
N LEU A 55 -6.38 8.77 -8.64
CA LEU A 55 -5.35 9.07 -9.64
C LEU A 55 -5.36 10.53 -10.07
N GLU A 56 -6.53 11.14 -10.27
CA GLU A 56 -6.68 12.56 -10.55
C GLU A 56 -6.10 13.42 -9.42
N LEU A 57 -6.44 13.10 -8.15
CA LEU A 57 -5.89 13.81 -7.00
C LEU A 57 -4.36 13.70 -6.94
N LEU A 58 -3.80 12.52 -7.17
CA LEU A 58 -2.35 12.31 -7.16
C LEU A 58 -1.66 13.07 -8.31
N ASP A 59 -2.26 13.10 -9.50
CA ASP A 59 -1.74 13.85 -10.64
C ASP A 59 -1.80 15.37 -10.40
N ASP A 60 -2.92 15.89 -9.87
CA ASP A 60 -3.08 17.32 -9.51
C ASP A 60 -2.01 17.78 -8.50
N HIS A 61 -1.55 16.86 -7.68
CA HIS A 61 -0.49 17.10 -6.70
C HIS A 61 0.90 16.67 -7.15
N GLU A 62 1.08 16.12 -8.36
CA GLU A 62 2.36 15.62 -8.91
C GLU A 62 2.99 14.55 -8.00
N ILE A 63 2.16 13.71 -7.36
CA ILE A 63 2.59 12.63 -6.46
C ILE A 63 2.56 11.29 -7.21
N LYS A 64 3.67 10.56 -7.17
CA LYS A 64 3.71 9.18 -7.61
C LYS A 64 3.69 8.26 -6.39
N ALA A 65 2.68 7.40 -6.31
CA ALA A 65 2.41 6.48 -5.21
C ALA A 65 2.81 5.05 -5.56
N THR A 66 2.76 4.17 -4.57
CA THR A 66 2.83 2.71 -4.78
C THR A 66 1.47 2.10 -4.56
N PHE A 67 1.05 1.22 -5.47
CA PHE A 67 -0.15 0.41 -5.33
C PHE A 67 0.27 -1.05 -5.08
N PHE A 68 -0.01 -1.54 -3.88
CA PHE A 68 0.09 -2.96 -3.52
C PHE A 68 -1.22 -3.63 -3.94
N ILE A 69 -1.16 -4.51 -4.92
CA ILE A 69 -2.35 -5.01 -5.61
C ILE A 69 -2.56 -6.49 -5.33
N VAL A 70 -3.74 -6.84 -4.83
CA VAL A 70 -4.21 -8.23 -4.83
C VAL A 70 -4.35 -8.68 -6.28
N ALA A 71 -3.59 -9.69 -6.68
CA ALA A 71 -3.39 -10.04 -8.09
C ALA A 71 -4.67 -10.46 -8.83
N MET A 72 -5.66 -11.02 -8.15
CA MET A 72 -6.98 -11.29 -8.73
C MET A 72 -7.66 -10.04 -9.29
N ASN A 73 -7.33 -8.86 -8.80
CA ASN A 73 -7.80 -7.59 -9.36
C ASN A 73 -7.20 -7.30 -10.75
N ALA A 74 -6.06 -7.88 -11.08
CA ALA A 74 -5.45 -7.77 -12.40
C ALA A 74 -6.09 -8.71 -13.43
N VAL A 75 -6.75 -9.78 -12.97
CA VAL A 75 -7.45 -10.72 -13.85
C VAL A 75 -8.76 -10.13 -14.36
N ASN A 76 -9.42 -9.28 -13.56
CA ASN A 76 -10.71 -8.69 -13.92
C ASN A 76 -11.04 -7.46 -13.02
N PRO A 77 -10.92 -6.21 -13.51
CA PRO A 77 -10.63 -5.70 -14.84
C PRO A 77 -9.18 -5.22 -15.03
N PRO A 78 -8.46 -5.68 -16.02
CA PRO A 78 -7.04 -5.36 -16.23
C PRO A 78 -6.79 -3.89 -16.59
N ASP A 79 -7.70 -3.21 -17.25
CA ASP A 79 -7.52 -1.84 -17.77
C ASP A 79 -7.14 -0.82 -16.68
N VAL A 80 -7.67 -0.97 -15.48
CA VAL A 80 -7.39 -0.06 -14.35
C VAL A 80 -5.94 -0.20 -13.88
N ILE A 81 -5.40 -1.42 -13.88
CA ILE A 81 -4.01 -1.66 -13.49
C ILE A 81 -3.05 -1.05 -14.52
N ALA A 82 -3.37 -1.20 -15.82
CA ALA A 82 -2.65 -0.53 -16.88
C ALA A 82 -2.69 1.00 -16.74
N GLU A 83 -3.83 1.57 -16.39
CA GLU A 83 -3.97 3.01 -16.14
C GLU A 83 -3.08 3.48 -14.98
N ILE A 84 -3.10 2.79 -13.84
CA ILE A 84 -2.24 3.10 -12.68
C ILE A 84 -0.77 3.12 -13.10
N ALA A 85 -0.31 2.08 -13.81
CA ALA A 85 1.06 1.99 -14.29
C ALA A 85 1.41 3.10 -15.31
N SER A 86 0.52 3.39 -16.26
CA SER A 86 0.74 4.40 -17.32
C SER A 86 0.88 5.82 -16.76
N ARG A 87 0.27 6.10 -15.60
CA ARG A 87 0.43 7.36 -14.87
C ARG A 87 1.73 7.41 -14.04
N GLY A 88 2.58 6.37 -14.11
CA GLY A 88 3.90 6.32 -13.47
C GLY A 88 3.88 5.98 -11.99
N HIS A 89 2.80 5.39 -11.49
CA HIS A 89 2.77 4.82 -10.16
C HIS A 89 3.49 3.47 -10.13
N ASP A 90 4.01 3.11 -8.97
CA ASP A 90 4.66 1.83 -8.76
C ASP A 90 3.63 0.73 -8.50
N ILE A 91 3.81 -0.43 -9.14
CA ILE A 91 2.98 -1.62 -8.99
C ILE A 91 3.73 -2.65 -8.15
N ALA A 92 3.12 -3.09 -7.08
CA ALA A 92 3.67 -4.05 -6.14
C ALA A 92 2.66 -5.17 -5.81
N THR A 93 3.14 -6.30 -5.30
CA THR A 93 2.29 -7.45 -4.96
C THR A 93 1.63 -7.30 -3.60
N HIS A 94 0.38 -7.80 -3.49
CA HIS A 94 -0.38 -7.90 -2.23
C HIS A 94 -1.09 -9.26 -2.08
N GLY A 95 -0.39 -10.33 -2.45
CA GLY A 95 -0.95 -11.69 -2.49
C GLY A 95 -1.82 -11.95 -3.73
N TRP A 96 -2.25 -13.21 -3.88
CA TRP A 96 -3.10 -13.63 -4.99
C TRP A 96 -4.57 -13.25 -4.77
N GLU A 97 -5.13 -13.64 -3.61
CA GLU A 97 -6.54 -13.43 -3.20
C GLU A 97 -6.65 -12.78 -1.81
N HIS A 98 -5.62 -12.05 -1.37
CA HIS A 98 -5.52 -11.52 -0.02
C HIS A 98 -5.47 -12.64 1.04
N GLU A 99 -4.90 -13.78 0.69
CA GLU A 99 -4.81 -14.96 1.52
C GLU A 99 -3.76 -14.84 2.63
N LYS A 100 -3.99 -15.60 3.72
CA LYS A 100 -3.02 -15.72 4.82
C LYS A 100 -1.90 -16.68 4.42
N ILE A 101 -0.74 -16.15 4.08
CA ILE A 101 0.42 -16.93 3.64
C ILE A 101 1.21 -17.57 4.78
N SER A 102 1.01 -17.12 6.02
CA SER A 102 1.77 -17.62 7.19
C SER A 102 1.68 -19.13 7.44
N HIS A 103 0.72 -19.80 6.83
CA HIS A 103 0.50 -21.25 6.94
C HIS A 103 0.93 -22.04 5.69
N LEU A 104 1.42 -21.36 4.64
CA LEU A 104 1.81 -22.03 3.41
C LEU A 104 3.21 -22.64 3.52
N TYR A 105 3.42 -23.76 2.82
CA TYR A 105 4.77 -24.26 2.60
C TYR A 105 5.52 -23.41 1.59
N LYS A 106 6.88 -23.38 1.69
CA LYS A 106 7.72 -22.53 0.81
C LYS A 106 7.39 -22.71 -0.68
N VAL A 107 7.14 -23.92 -1.14
CA VAL A 107 6.82 -24.19 -2.54
C VAL A 107 5.50 -23.55 -2.96
N GLU A 108 4.45 -23.71 -2.15
CA GLU A 108 3.12 -23.16 -2.43
C GLU A 108 3.14 -21.62 -2.42
N GLU A 109 3.86 -21.04 -1.45
CA GLU A 109 4.03 -19.59 -1.35
C GLU A 109 4.78 -19.03 -2.55
N THR A 110 5.86 -19.72 -3.00
CA THR A 110 6.61 -19.33 -4.20
C THR A 110 5.74 -19.40 -5.45
N GLU A 111 4.97 -20.46 -5.64
CA GLU A 111 4.07 -20.61 -6.79
C GLU A 111 3.02 -19.51 -6.82
N ARG A 112 2.43 -19.16 -5.66
CA ARG A 112 1.47 -18.04 -5.55
C ARG A 112 2.11 -16.70 -5.88
N LEU A 113 3.32 -16.42 -5.36
CA LEU A 113 4.05 -15.19 -5.66
C LEU A 113 4.32 -15.07 -7.17
N LEU A 114 4.80 -16.13 -7.82
CA LEU A 114 5.08 -16.11 -9.26
C LEU A 114 3.80 -15.88 -10.08
N LYS A 115 2.70 -16.49 -9.67
CA LYS A 115 1.39 -16.25 -10.28
C LYS A 115 0.93 -14.78 -10.12
N CYS A 116 1.17 -14.17 -8.95
CA CYS A 116 0.91 -12.74 -8.74
C CYS A 116 1.74 -11.88 -9.68
N VAL A 117 3.04 -12.17 -9.78
CA VAL A 117 3.95 -11.43 -10.67
C VAL A 117 3.49 -11.50 -12.12
N GLU A 118 3.18 -12.69 -12.61
CA GLU A 118 2.72 -12.90 -14.00
C GLU A 118 1.45 -12.09 -14.30
N ALA A 119 0.42 -12.19 -13.44
CA ALA A 119 -0.84 -11.47 -13.64
C ALA A 119 -0.68 -9.94 -13.61
N LEU A 120 0.13 -9.43 -12.68
CA LEU A 120 0.37 -7.99 -12.56
C LEU A 120 1.25 -7.46 -13.71
N GLU A 121 2.25 -8.22 -14.13
CA GLU A 121 3.11 -7.86 -15.27
C GLU A 121 2.31 -7.87 -16.58
N GLU A 122 1.43 -8.85 -16.79
CA GLU A 122 0.55 -8.91 -17.96
C GLU A 122 -0.42 -7.71 -17.99
N ALA A 123 -1.04 -7.37 -16.87
CA ALA A 123 -2.02 -6.29 -16.79
C ALA A 123 -1.38 -4.89 -16.84
N SER A 124 -0.20 -4.69 -16.29
CA SER A 124 0.44 -3.37 -16.14
C SER A 124 1.52 -3.10 -17.19
N GLY A 125 2.09 -4.15 -17.80
CA GLY A 125 3.32 -4.05 -18.60
C GLY A 125 4.59 -3.82 -17.76
N VAL A 126 4.50 -3.88 -16.42
CA VAL A 126 5.60 -3.62 -15.50
C VAL A 126 5.75 -4.78 -14.53
N ARG A 127 6.95 -5.38 -14.48
CA ARG A 127 7.23 -6.41 -13.49
C ARG A 127 7.27 -5.81 -12.08
N PRO A 128 6.45 -6.32 -11.13
CA PRO A 128 6.54 -5.92 -9.72
C PRO A 128 7.90 -6.31 -9.12
N VAL A 129 8.45 -5.41 -8.32
CA VAL A 129 9.70 -5.66 -7.56
C VAL A 129 9.53 -5.33 -6.07
N GLY A 130 8.32 -5.02 -5.66
CA GLY A 130 7.94 -4.74 -4.29
C GLY A 130 6.81 -5.61 -3.81
N ASN A 131 6.74 -5.80 -2.51
CA ASN A 131 5.70 -6.57 -1.84
C ASN A 131 5.19 -5.87 -0.58
N ARG A 132 3.92 -6.06 -0.29
CA ARG A 132 3.32 -5.96 1.04
C ARG A 132 2.45 -7.19 1.24
N THR A 133 2.68 -7.92 2.33
CA THR A 133 1.91 -9.12 2.61
C THR A 133 0.50 -8.76 3.07
N ALA A 134 -0.49 -9.38 2.47
CA ALA A 134 -1.90 -9.23 2.85
C ALA A 134 -2.10 -9.53 4.34
N GLY A 135 -2.74 -8.59 5.06
CA GLY A 135 -2.90 -8.69 6.51
C GLY A 135 -1.61 -8.57 7.33
N GLY A 136 -0.44 -8.44 6.72
CA GLY A 136 0.84 -8.20 7.38
C GLY A 136 1.49 -9.41 8.06
N GLU A 137 0.91 -10.60 7.97
CA GLU A 137 1.48 -11.82 8.58
C GLU A 137 2.31 -12.62 7.58
N LEU A 138 3.62 -12.48 7.66
CA LEU A 138 4.57 -13.22 6.82
C LEU A 138 4.72 -14.67 7.29
N SER A 139 5.06 -15.57 6.35
CA SER A 139 5.62 -16.88 6.70
C SER A 139 7.10 -16.75 7.07
N PRO A 140 7.70 -17.78 7.69
CA PRO A 140 9.15 -17.78 7.91
C PRO A 140 9.99 -17.73 6.62
N ASN A 141 9.39 -17.98 5.46
CA ASN A 141 10.08 -18.06 4.18
C ASN A 141 9.85 -16.85 3.28
N THR A 142 8.84 -16.00 3.56
CA THR A 142 8.38 -14.93 2.66
C THR A 142 9.51 -14.03 2.19
N LEU A 143 10.32 -13.50 3.09
CA LEU A 143 11.38 -12.55 2.75
C LEU A 143 12.48 -13.20 1.88
N ASP A 144 12.81 -14.44 2.13
CA ASP A 144 13.79 -15.17 1.30
C ASP A 144 13.21 -15.50 -0.09
N ILE A 145 11.94 -15.89 -0.15
CA ILE A 145 11.24 -16.10 -1.42
C ILE A 145 11.24 -14.81 -2.26
N LEU A 146 10.95 -13.66 -1.66
CA LEU A 146 10.98 -12.37 -2.34
C LEU A 146 12.38 -12.07 -2.89
N ALA A 147 13.42 -12.20 -2.07
CA ALA A 147 14.80 -11.96 -2.50
C ALA A 147 15.25 -12.93 -3.61
N GLU A 148 14.95 -14.23 -3.49
CA GLU A 148 15.25 -15.26 -4.48
C GLU A 148 14.58 -15.00 -5.85
N ASN A 149 13.45 -14.24 -5.87
CA ASN A 149 12.67 -13.94 -7.08
C ASN A 149 12.86 -12.50 -7.60
N GLY A 150 13.89 -11.79 -7.12
CA GLY A 150 14.32 -10.50 -7.66
C GLY A 150 13.52 -9.30 -7.16
N PHE A 151 12.82 -9.44 -6.03
CA PHE A 151 12.23 -8.30 -5.37
C PHE A 151 13.31 -7.42 -4.73
N ILE A 152 13.07 -6.13 -4.64
CA ILE A 152 14.01 -5.18 -4.06
C ILE A 152 13.54 -4.61 -2.73
N TYR A 153 12.22 -4.67 -2.44
CA TYR A 153 11.68 -4.21 -1.17
C TYR A 153 10.48 -5.01 -0.70
N ASP A 154 10.25 -4.97 0.61
CA ASP A 154 9.02 -5.34 1.30
C ASP A 154 8.53 -4.17 2.15
N SER A 155 7.24 -4.15 2.49
CA SER A 155 6.62 -3.13 3.33
C SER A 155 5.64 -3.75 4.33
N SER A 156 6.04 -4.85 4.96
CA SER A 156 5.19 -5.60 5.90
C SER A 156 5.66 -5.51 7.35
N LEU A 157 6.95 -5.20 7.58
CA LEU A 157 7.55 -5.17 8.91
C LEU A 157 7.51 -3.76 9.53
N ARG A 158 7.73 -3.71 10.85
CA ARG A 158 7.64 -2.49 11.67
C ARG A 158 8.87 -2.30 12.57
N GLY A 159 10.06 -2.62 12.04
CA GLY A 159 11.29 -2.64 12.82
C GLY A 159 11.97 -1.28 13.01
N SER A 160 11.55 -0.22 12.32
CA SER A 160 12.22 1.10 12.33
C SER A 160 11.29 2.17 11.74
N ASP A 161 11.55 3.43 12.05
CA ASP A 161 10.91 4.59 11.42
C ASP A 161 11.61 5.05 10.13
N LEU A 162 12.73 4.43 9.79
CA LEU A 162 13.46 4.60 8.54
C LEU A 162 13.46 3.28 7.76
N PRO A 163 13.54 3.30 6.43
CA PRO A 163 13.82 2.09 5.68
C PRO A 163 15.12 1.45 6.15
N TYR A 164 15.21 0.15 6.08
CA TYR A 164 16.42 -0.58 6.49
C TYR A 164 16.66 -1.81 5.62
N LYS A 165 17.92 -2.19 5.51
CA LYS A 165 18.32 -3.35 4.72
C LYS A 165 18.26 -4.61 5.57
N LEU A 166 17.57 -5.62 5.05
CA LEU A 166 17.50 -6.96 5.63
C LEU A 166 18.75 -7.77 5.26
N GLU A 167 19.00 -8.87 6.00
CA GLU A 167 20.16 -9.73 5.77
C GLU A 167 20.20 -10.33 4.37
N ASN A 168 19.05 -10.63 3.77
CA ASN A 168 18.90 -11.15 2.41
C ASN A 168 18.97 -10.06 1.31
N GLY A 169 19.20 -8.81 1.69
CA GLY A 169 19.40 -7.69 0.76
C GLY A 169 18.16 -6.89 0.40
N LEU A 170 16.95 -7.34 0.77
CA LEU A 170 15.73 -6.55 0.61
C LEU A 170 15.80 -5.27 1.44
N ILE A 171 15.13 -4.25 0.94
CA ILE A 171 14.86 -3.03 1.72
C ILE A 171 13.48 -3.17 2.33
N GLU A 172 13.41 -3.06 3.65
CA GLU A 172 12.13 -2.91 4.34
C GLU A 172 11.73 -1.45 4.38
N ILE A 173 10.48 -1.15 3.98
CA ILE A 173 9.87 0.18 4.09
C ILE A 173 8.75 0.10 5.12
N PRO A 174 9.02 0.47 6.39
CA PRO A 174 8.05 0.27 7.47
C PRO A 174 6.78 1.08 7.27
N SER A 175 5.66 0.47 7.66
CA SER A 175 4.35 1.11 7.73
C SER A 175 3.68 0.80 9.06
N TYR A 176 2.86 1.73 9.58
CA TYR A 176 2.27 1.62 10.91
C TYR A 176 0.76 1.84 10.85
N TYR A 177 0.04 1.23 11.80
CA TYR A 177 -1.42 1.25 11.85
C TYR A 177 -2.05 2.63 12.01
N GLU A 178 -1.35 3.60 12.61
CA GLU A 178 -1.84 4.97 12.69
C GLU A 178 -1.93 5.68 11.34
N MET A 179 -1.19 5.21 10.32
CA MET A 179 -1.30 5.68 8.94
C MET A 179 -2.17 4.78 8.07
N ASP A 180 -2.90 3.86 8.66
CA ASP A 180 -3.80 2.92 7.99
C ASP A 180 -5.24 3.42 8.09
N ASP A 181 -5.84 3.77 6.96
CA ASP A 181 -7.23 4.25 6.92
C ASP A 181 -8.24 3.16 7.26
N PHE A 182 -7.87 1.88 7.08
CA PHE A 182 -8.74 0.76 7.45
C PHE A 182 -8.98 0.73 8.96
N HIS A 183 -7.94 0.93 9.76
CA HIS A 183 -8.04 0.97 11.23
C HIS A 183 -8.83 2.17 11.73
N LEU A 184 -8.84 3.27 10.97
CA LEU A 184 -9.51 4.51 11.39
C LEU A 184 -10.97 4.59 10.92
N PHE A 185 -11.27 4.08 9.72
CA PHE A 185 -12.54 4.37 9.04
C PHE A 185 -13.29 3.15 8.52
N ALA A 186 -12.74 1.93 8.65
CA ALA A 186 -13.47 0.75 8.20
C ALA A 186 -14.58 0.38 9.17
N ASP A 187 -15.76 0.10 8.62
CA ASP A 187 -16.80 -0.68 9.27
C ASP A 187 -16.63 -2.13 8.82
N TYR A 188 -16.09 -2.96 9.71
CA TYR A 188 -15.82 -4.36 9.41
C TYR A 188 -16.97 -5.23 9.95
N PRO A 189 -17.92 -5.65 9.10
CA PRO A 189 -19.15 -6.30 9.56
C PRO A 189 -18.98 -7.78 9.90
N PHE A 190 -17.81 -8.37 9.63
CA PHE A 190 -17.53 -9.79 9.81
C PHE A 190 -16.55 -10.04 10.94
N GLY A 191 -16.68 -11.19 11.61
CA GLY A 191 -15.79 -11.58 12.69
C GLY A 191 -16.02 -10.80 14.00
N ASN A 192 -15.01 -10.84 14.88
CA ASN A 192 -15.04 -10.19 16.19
C ASN A 192 -14.50 -8.74 16.19
N TYR A 193 -14.23 -8.18 15.01
CA TYR A 193 -13.68 -6.84 14.88
C TYR A 193 -14.76 -5.79 15.16
N LYS A 194 -14.63 -5.10 16.27
CA LYS A 194 -15.55 -4.05 16.71
C LYS A 194 -14.91 -2.67 16.58
N ALA A 195 -14.39 -2.35 15.40
CA ALA A 195 -13.88 -1.00 15.14
C ALA A 195 -15.04 0.00 15.18
N ARG A 196 -14.79 1.16 15.77
CA ARG A 196 -15.65 2.32 15.64
C ARG A 196 -15.01 3.24 14.61
N MET A 197 -15.74 3.61 13.57
CA MET A 197 -15.31 4.64 12.65
C MET A 197 -15.01 5.93 13.41
N LEU A 198 -13.84 6.48 13.20
CA LEU A 198 -13.46 7.80 13.70
C LEU A 198 -14.03 8.90 12.80
N SER A 199 -14.09 10.12 13.32
CA SER A 199 -14.43 11.27 12.47
C SER A 199 -13.27 11.60 11.51
N PRO A 200 -13.54 12.18 10.33
CA PRO A 200 -12.49 12.66 9.44
C PRO A 200 -11.50 13.63 10.12
N GLU A 201 -11.97 14.46 11.02
CA GLU A 201 -11.12 15.39 11.78
C GLU A 201 -10.12 14.65 12.67
N THR A 202 -10.55 13.58 13.35
CA THR A 202 -9.65 12.75 14.17
C THR A 202 -8.58 12.09 13.29
N GLY A 203 -8.94 11.55 12.13
CA GLY A 203 -7.97 11.01 11.18
C GLY A 203 -6.99 12.06 10.70
N TYR A 204 -7.45 13.26 10.38
CA TYR A 204 -6.60 14.37 10.00
C TYR A 204 -5.59 14.74 11.10
N GLU A 205 -6.05 14.84 12.36
CA GLU A 205 -5.17 15.12 13.51
C GLU A 205 -4.11 14.03 13.70
N ILE A 206 -4.50 12.74 13.59
CA ILE A 206 -3.57 11.61 13.69
C ILE A 206 -2.49 11.71 12.62
N TRP A 207 -2.86 11.83 11.35
CA TRP A 207 -1.92 11.80 10.24
C TRP A 207 -1.00 13.02 10.20
N THR A 208 -1.53 14.21 10.49
CA THR A 208 -0.72 15.44 10.50
C THR A 208 0.20 15.50 11.71
N THR A 209 -0.25 15.05 12.88
CA THR A 209 0.59 14.96 14.08
C THR A 209 1.73 13.93 13.90
N ALA A 210 1.39 12.77 13.32
CA ALA A 210 2.41 11.78 12.97
C ALA A 210 3.42 12.37 11.98
N PHE A 211 2.94 13.02 10.90
CA PHE A 211 3.83 13.66 9.93
C PHE A 211 4.76 14.72 10.56
N ASP A 212 4.27 15.54 11.47
CA ASP A 212 5.10 16.52 12.19
C ASP A 212 6.27 15.85 12.91
N GLY A 213 6.01 14.70 13.55
CA GLY A 213 7.04 13.88 14.20
C GLY A 213 8.05 13.33 13.19
N TYR A 214 7.58 12.71 12.13
CA TYR A 214 8.42 12.15 11.08
C TYR A 214 9.28 13.22 10.40
N TYR A 215 8.72 14.37 10.09
CA TYR A 215 9.45 15.50 9.54
C TYR A 215 10.49 16.05 10.54
N LYS A 216 10.11 16.22 11.83
CA LYS A 216 11.02 16.72 12.86
C LYS A 216 12.27 15.84 12.99
N TYR A 217 12.10 14.53 12.94
CA TYR A 217 13.19 13.58 13.14
C TYR A 217 13.85 13.11 11.85
N GLY A 218 13.37 13.53 10.69
CA GLY A 218 13.97 13.19 9.38
C GLY A 218 13.68 11.75 8.93
N LEU A 219 12.50 11.26 9.20
CA LEU A 219 12.07 9.86 9.03
C LEU A 219 11.31 9.62 7.72
N CYS A 220 10.75 8.41 7.53
CA CYS A 220 9.94 8.02 6.39
C CYS A 220 8.47 7.88 6.80
N TRP A 221 7.63 8.84 6.43
CA TRP A 221 6.19 8.75 6.65
C TRP A 221 5.55 7.94 5.52
N THR A 222 5.07 6.74 5.84
CA THR A 222 4.48 5.80 4.88
C THR A 222 3.03 5.55 5.22
N THR A 223 2.13 5.78 4.26
CA THR A 223 0.70 5.48 4.43
C THR A 223 0.36 4.03 4.10
N MET A 224 -0.81 3.60 4.55
CA MET A 224 -1.46 2.35 4.18
C MET A 224 -2.94 2.66 3.91
N PHE A 225 -3.24 3.10 2.69
CA PHE A 225 -4.59 3.50 2.31
C PHE A 225 -5.27 2.42 1.48
N HIS A 226 -6.58 2.33 1.60
CA HIS A 226 -7.38 1.37 0.87
C HIS A 226 -8.37 2.13 -0.03
N PRO A 227 -8.32 1.97 -1.36
CA PRO A 227 -9.19 2.71 -2.27
C PRO A 227 -10.67 2.68 -1.89
N GLN A 228 -11.18 1.54 -1.45
CA GLN A 228 -12.56 1.38 -0.98
C GLN A 228 -12.90 2.22 0.26
N ILE A 229 -11.91 2.77 0.94
CA ILE A 229 -12.06 3.60 2.14
C ILE A 229 -11.69 5.04 1.84
N ILE A 230 -10.41 5.30 1.49
CA ILE A 230 -9.91 6.66 1.28
C ILE A 230 -10.54 7.31 0.05
N GLY A 231 -10.94 6.55 -0.96
CA GLY A 231 -11.55 7.07 -2.19
C GLY A 231 -13.02 7.47 -2.06
N LYS A 232 -13.67 7.25 -0.91
CA LYS A 232 -15.04 7.74 -0.66
C LYS A 232 -15.08 9.28 -0.69
N PRO A 233 -16.22 9.90 -1.11
CA PRO A 233 -16.29 11.36 -1.30
C PRO A 233 -15.83 12.21 -0.12
N GLY A 234 -16.13 11.80 1.12
CA GLY A 234 -15.67 12.52 2.30
C GLY A 234 -14.20 12.28 2.62
N ASN A 235 -13.72 11.06 2.43
CA ASN A 235 -12.36 10.66 2.79
C ASN A 235 -11.32 11.15 1.76
N ILE A 236 -11.68 11.24 0.47
CA ILE A 236 -10.79 11.81 -0.54
C ILE A 236 -10.48 13.29 -0.26
N MET A 237 -11.44 14.03 0.27
CA MET A 237 -11.21 15.41 0.73
C MET A 237 -10.26 15.46 1.93
N LEU A 238 -10.33 14.47 2.81
CA LEU A 238 -9.39 14.33 3.93
C LEU A 238 -7.98 14.05 3.41
N LEU A 239 -7.82 13.16 2.43
CA LEU A 239 -6.54 12.88 1.79
C LEU A 239 -5.96 14.15 1.16
N GLU A 240 -6.75 14.90 0.38
CA GLU A 240 -6.31 16.16 -0.22
C GLU A 240 -5.86 17.19 0.83
N ARG A 241 -6.61 17.33 1.93
CA ARG A 241 -6.22 18.20 3.05
C ARG A 241 -4.88 17.78 3.67
N THR A 242 -4.66 16.48 3.81
CA THR A 242 -3.41 15.92 4.34
C THR A 242 -2.24 16.18 3.40
N ILE A 243 -2.41 15.96 2.09
CA ILE A 243 -1.39 16.29 1.08
C ILE A 243 -1.06 17.80 1.13
N ASN A 244 -2.08 18.65 1.15
CA ASN A 244 -1.89 20.10 1.23
C ASN A 244 -1.20 20.54 2.54
N TYR A 245 -1.41 19.80 3.64
CA TYR A 245 -0.69 20.04 4.89
C TYR A 245 0.79 19.73 4.75
N ILE A 246 1.12 18.54 4.24
CA ILE A 246 2.50 18.07 4.05
C ILE A 246 3.27 19.00 3.10
N LYS A 247 2.63 19.47 2.02
CA LYS A 247 3.24 20.39 1.05
C LYS A 247 3.62 21.77 1.61
N LYS A 248 3.18 22.13 2.81
CA LYS A 248 3.63 23.36 3.49
C LYS A 248 5.03 23.24 4.06
N TYR A 249 5.53 22.02 4.23
CA TYR A 249 6.87 21.77 4.76
C TYR A 249 7.90 21.80 3.64
N PRO A 250 9.00 22.51 3.78
CA PRO A 250 10.08 22.48 2.80
C PRO A 250 10.81 21.12 2.86
N ASP A 251 11.51 20.80 1.80
CA ASP A 251 12.44 19.67 1.74
C ASP A 251 11.81 18.31 2.11
N VAL A 252 10.55 18.08 1.71
CA VAL A 252 9.88 16.77 1.77
C VAL A 252 10.07 16.06 0.43
N TRP A 253 10.60 14.87 0.46
CA TRP A 253 10.70 14.01 -0.70
C TRP A 253 9.43 13.18 -0.86
N PHE A 254 8.56 13.58 -1.79
CA PHE A 254 7.42 12.77 -2.21
C PHE A 254 7.93 11.66 -3.14
N ALA A 255 7.96 10.43 -2.65
CA ALA A 255 8.51 9.31 -3.39
C ALA A 255 7.64 8.06 -3.21
N ASN A 256 7.55 7.24 -4.27
CA ASN A 256 6.97 5.91 -4.14
C ASN A 256 7.96 4.92 -3.47
N ALA A 257 7.46 3.75 -3.07
CA ALA A 257 8.26 2.78 -2.33
C ALA A 257 9.45 2.26 -3.15
N ARG A 258 9.28 2.05 -4.47
CA ARG A 258 10.37 1.65 -5.36
C ARG A 258 11.50 2.67 -5.36
N GLN A 259 11.21 3.96 -5.51
CA GLN A 259 12.21 5.02 -5.49
C GLN A 259 12.97 5.08 -4.16
N ILE A 260 12.26 4.89 -3.05
CA ILE A 260 12.86 4.84 -1.72
C ILE A 260 13.79 3.63 -1.60
N ALA A 261 13.34 2.46 -2.04
CA ALA A 261 14.13 1.23 -2.01
C ALA A 261 15.39 1.32 -2.87
N GLU A 262 15.28 1.79 -4.11
CA GLU A 262 16.41 1.99 -5.03
C GLU A 262 17.46 2.93 -4.43
N PHE A 263 17.01 4.04 -3.83
CA PHE A 263 17.90 4.95 -3.13
C PHE A 263 18.60 4.28 -1.94
N TRP A 264 17.86 3.49 -1.17
CA TRP A 264 18.40 2.84 0.04
C TRP A 264 19.34 1.69 -0.29
N GLN A 265 19.12 0.98 -1.41
CA GLN A 265 20.06 -0.03 -1.92
C GLN A 265 21.41 0.56 -2.36
N SER A 266 21.42 1.83 -2.79
CA SER A 266 22.63 2.51 -3.25
C SER A 266 23.54 3.01 -2.12
N LYS A 267 23.10 2.91 -0.86
CA LYS A 267 23.86 3.26 0.34
C LYS A 267 24.72 2.10 0.83
#